data_901d1834c2974febb28c8dd38c9315ba
#
_entry.id   901d1834c2974febb28c8dd38c9315ba
#
_cell.length_a   1.000
_cell.length_b   1.000
_cell.length_c   1.000
_cell.angle_alpha   90.00
_cell.angle_beta   90.00
_cell.angle_gamma   90.00
#
_symmetry.space_group_name_H-M   'P 1'
#
loop_
_entity.id
_entity.type
_entity.pdbx_description
1 polymer ?
#
loop_
_entity_poly.entity_id
_entity_poly.type
_entity_poly.pdbx_seq_one_letter_code
_entity_poly.pdbx_strand_id
1 'polypeptide(L)'
;PMFIVGHVNKDGAIAGPKVMEHIVDTVLYFEGDKMLPYRILRAAKNRYGSTNELGMFDMTGQGLEEIENPSQMLLEGRPLGVSGNCVACTMEGSRPILSEIQALATKTNFPAPRRACSGYDYNRMNLLIAVLEKRAGYFFGNLDVYINIVGGIALRDTACDLAVCLSMVSSLLDQPVSDKLIAIGEVGLGGEVRSVPNLEQRLREAERIGFERAVVPKHSLAHLNPADYPGM
;
A
#
# COMPACT_ATOMS: atom_id res chain seq x y z
N PRO A 1 -15.48 20.28 26.14
CA PRO A 1 -14.66 19.13 25.79
C PRO A 1 -13.36 19.17 26.59
N MET A 2 -12.84 18.00 26.95
CA MET A 2 -11.55 17.85 27.62
C MET A 2 -10.64 17.05 26.68
N PHE A 3 -9.41 17.54 26.42
CA PHE A 3 -8.39 16.85 25.67
C PHE A 3 -7.30 16.37 26.63
N ILE A 4 -6.95 15.09 26.54
CA ILE A 4 -5.88 14.47 27.32
C ILE A 4 -4.81 14.06 26.33
N VAL A 5 -3.60 14.63 26.45
CA VAL A 5 -2.46 14.28 25.60
C VAL A 5 -1.59 13.28 26.36
N GLY A 6 -1.37 12.12 25.74
CA GLY A 6 -0.53 11.05 26.26
C GLY A 6 0.58 10.70 25.27
N HIS A 7 1.59 9.97 25.76
CA HIS A 7 2.64 9.41 24.92
C HIS A 7 2.51 7.88 24.83
N VAL A 8 2.73 7.32 23.66
CA VAL A 8 2.90 5.87 23.48
C VAL A 8 4.34 5.49 23.79
N ASN A 9 4.51 4.39 24.50
CA ASN A 9 5.83 3.78 24.72
C ASN A 9 6.32 3.06 23.43
N LYS A 10 7.55 2.52 23.49
CA LYS A 10 8.14 1.80 22.35
C LYS A 10 7.36 0.56 21.90
N ASP A 11 6.51 0.04 22.76
CA ASP A 11 5.66 -1.13 22.49
C ASP A 11 4.29 -0.75 21.91
N GLY A 12 4.08 0.53 21.57
CA GLY A 12 2.82 1.04 21.01
C GLY A 12 1.69 1.16 22.02
N ALA A 13 1.95 0.95 23.32
CA ALA A 13 0.97 1.13 24.37
C ALA A 13 1.05 2.55 24.94
N ILE A 14 -0.10 3.15 25.29
CA ILE A 14 -0.13 4.43 26.01
C ILE A 14 0.63 4.27 27.33
N ALA A 15 1.60 5.16 27.57
CA ALA A 15 2.30 5.24 28.85
C ALA A 15 1.32 5.73 29.91
N GLY A 16 0.69 4.79 30.61
CA GLY A 16 -0.34 5.04 31.63
C GLY A 16 -1.33 3.87 31.70
N PRO A 17 -2.24 3.87 32.68
CA PRO A 17 -3.20 2.77 32.77
C PRO A 17 -4.07 2.74 31.50
N LYS A 18 -4.17 1.58 30.85
CA LYS A 18 -5.14 1.29 29.76
C LYS A 18 -6.58 1.68 30.10
N VAL A 19 -6.85 1.91 31.38
CA VAL A 19 -8.10 2.40 31.93
C VAL A 19 -8.56 3.71 31.29
N MET A 20 -7.62 4.61 30.91
CA MET A 20 -8.01 5.89 30.31
C MET A 20 -8.64 5.71 28.92
N GLU A 21 -8.17 4.78 28.12
CA GLU A 21 -8.78 4.47 26.81
C GLU A 21 -10.24 4.00 26.93
N HIS A 22 -10.57 3.35 28.03
CA HIS A 22 -11.94 2.86 28.29
C HIS A 22 -12.88 3.97 28.77
N ILE A 23 -12.35 4.99 29.44
CA ILE A 23 -13.14 6.07 30.06
C ILE A 23 -13.49 7.16 29.03
N VAL A 24 -12.54 7.52 28.14
CA VAL A 24 -12.73 8.59 27.16
C VAL A 24 -13.67 8.17 26.03
N ASP A 25 -14.33 9.14 25.41
CA ASP A 25 -15.27 8.89 24.31
C ASP A 25 -14.54 8.64 22.98
N THR A 26 -13.42 9.30 22.78
CA THR A 26 -12.61 9.18 21.55
C THR A 26 -11.14 9.01 21.90
N VAL A 27 -10.46 8.11 21.19
CA VAL A 27 -9.01 7.92 21.23
C VAL A 27 -8.46 8.12 19.84
N LEU A 28 -7.55 9.06 19.70
CA LEU A 28 -6.85 9.35 18.46
C LEU A 28 -5.37 9.02 18.64
N TYR A 29 -4.84 8.22 17.73
CA TYR A 29 -3.40 8.00 17.61
C TYR A 29 -2.82 8.95 16.58
N PHE A 30 -1.76 9.64 16.98
CA PHE A 30 -0.96 10.48 16.11
C PHE A 30 0.32 9.72 15.79
N GLU A 31 0.36 9.11 14.61
CA GLU A 31 1.40 8.20 14.18
C GLU A 31 2.35 8.91 13.20
N GLY A 32 3.64 8.59 13.28
CA GLY A 32 4.61 9.05 12.30
C GLY A 32 6.00 8.55 12.63
N ASP A 33 6.72 8.16 11.61
CA ASP A 33 8.14 7.85 11.71
C ASP A 33 8.96 9.15 11.60
N LYS A 34 10.11 9.20 12.27
CA LYS A 34 11.05 10.33 12.17
C LYS A 34 11.59 10.53 10.77
N MET A 35 11.57 9.47 9.95
CA MET A 35 12.04 9.47 8.58
C MET A 35 10.99 9.93 7.57
N LEU A 36 9.72 10.06 7.99
CA LEU A 36 8.62 10.46 7.10
C LEU A 36 8.27 11.92 7.32
N PRO A 37 8.08 12.70 6.24
CA PRO A 37 7.69 14.10 6.33
C PRO A 37 6.25 14.29 6.83
N TYR A 38 5.40 13.28 6.70
CA TYR A 38 4.00 13.35 7.09
C TYR A 38 3.69 12.61 8.40
N ARG A 39 2.52 12.92 8.94
CA ARG A 39 1.93 12.29 10.12
C ARG A 39 0.53 11.80 9.80
N ILE A 40 0.14 10.70 10.44
CA ILE A 40 -1.18 10.10 10.31
C ILE A 40 -1.93 10.26 11.62
N LEU A 41 -3.13 10.82 11.57
CA LEU A 41 -4.07 10.86 12.68
C LEU A 41 -5.14 9.81 12.46
N ARG A 42 -5.18 8.82 13.34
CA ARG A 42 -6.08 7.66 13.25
C ARG A 42 -7.00 7.58 14.47
N ALA A 43 -8.29 7.39 14.22
CA ALA A 43 -9.24 7.12 15.29
C ALA A 43 -9.13 5.63 15.70
N ALA A 44 -8.68 5.37 16.94
CA ALA A 44 -8.63 4.03 17.52
C ALA A 44 -9.95 3.67 18.24
N LYS A 45 -10.62 4.68 18.80
CA LYS A 45 -11.94 4.58 19.43
C LYS A 45 -12.74 5.84 19.12
N ASN A 46 -14.00 5.67 18.80
CA ASN A 46 -14.93 6.78 18.64
C ASN A 46 -16.34 6.33 19.04
N ARG A 47 -16.82 6.76 20.21
CA ARG A 47 -18.12 6.36 20.75
C ARG A 47 -19.29 6.86 19.90
N TYR A 48 -19.12 8.00 19.24
CA TYR A 48 -20.20 8.71 18.55
C TYR A 48 -20.02 8.78 17.02
N GLY A 49 -19.03 8.07 16.47
CA GLY A 49 -18.75 8.09 15.04
C GLY A 49 -17.88 6.93 14.57
N SER A 50 -17.49 6.98 13.29
CA SER A 50 -16.61 6.00 12.67
C SER A 50 -15.18 6.05 13.24
N THR A 51 -14.54 4.91 13.32
CA THR A 51 -13.08 4.78 13.55
C THR A 51 -12.32 4.58 12.25
N ASN A 52 -13.02 4.54 11.11
CA ASN A 52 -12.40 4.33 9.79
C ASN A 52 -11.87 5.62 9.16
N GLU A 53 -12.04 6.76 9.84
CA GLU A 53 -11.53 8.04 9.38
C GLU A 53 -10.04 8.19 9.66
N LEU A 54 -9.34 8.81 8.72
CA LEU A 54 -7.90 9.00 8.77
C LEU A 54 -7.56 10.39 8.24
N GLY A 55 -6.77 11.14 8.99
CA GLY A 55 -6.17 12.41 8.58
C GLY A 55 -4.69 12.23 8.26
N MET A 56 -4.20 12.81 7.16
CA MET A 56 -2.78 12.90 6.87
C MET A 56 -2.34 14.37 6.89
N PHE A 57 -1.19 14.61 7.51
CA PHE A 57 -0.66 15.95 7.72
C PHE A 57 0.82 16.00 7.34
N ASP A 58 1.23 17.04 6.62
CA ASP A 58 2.62 17.35 6.39
C ASP A 58 3.22 18.14 7.56
N MET A 59 4.50 17.91 7.81
CA MET A 59 5.27 18.63 8.85
C MET A 59 6.02 19.78 8.21
N THR A 60 5.37 20.95 8.15
CA THR A 60 5.98 22.17 7.59
C THR A 60 6.69 22.99 8.66
N GLY A 61 7.45 24.00 8.24
CA GLY A 61 8.09 24.94 9.16
C GLY A 61 7.08 25.81 9.95
N GLN A 62 5.81 25.84 9.55
CA GLN A 62 4.72 26.56 10.21
C GLN A 62 3.85 25.64 11.09
N GLY A 63 4.09 24.31 11.04
CA GLY A 63 3.33 23.33 11.80
C GLY A 63 2.81 22.20 10.92
N LEU A 64 1.68 21.63 11.35
CA LEU A 64 0.99 20.56 10.62
C LEU A 64 0.00 21.16 9.63
N GLU A 65 0.12 20.78 8.38
CA GLU A 65 -0.79 21.14 7.30
C GLU A 65 -1.48 19.89 6.76
N GLU A 66 -2.79 19.96 6.52
CA GLU A 66 -3.55 18.81 6.01
C GLU A 66 -3.12 18.46 4.59
N ILE A 67 -2.87 17.16 4.34
CA ILE A 67 -2.64 16.61 3.01
C ILE A 67 -3.99 16.21 2.41
N GLU A 68 -4.54 17.04 1.56
CA GLU A 68 -5.84 16.78 0.91
C GLU A 68 -5.79 15.57 -0.01
N ASN A 69 -4.67 15.36 -0.69
CA ASN A 69 -4.49 14.30 -1.69
C ASN A 69 -3.24 13.44 -1.44
N PRO A 70 -3.30 12.47 -0.52
CA PRO A 70 -2.17 11.59 -0.21
C PRO A 70 -1.68 10.78 -1.41
N SER A 71 -2.59 10.29 -2.25
CA SER A 71 -2.24 9.51 -3.45
C SER A 71 -1.39 10.31 -4.43
N GLN A 72 -1.73 11.58 -4.65
CA GLN A 72 -0.96 12.46 -5.51
C GLN A 72 0.42 12.74 -4.93
N MET A 73 0.51 13.06 -3.64
CA MET A 73 1.76 13.31 -2.94
C MET A 73 2.71 12.10 -3.01
N LEU A 74 2.19 10.89 -2.78
CA LEU A 74 3.00 9.66 -2.77
C LEU A 74 3.45 9.22 -4.17
N LEU A 75 2.77 9.66 -5.21
CA LEU A 75 3.13 9.37 -6.61
C LEU A 75 3.91 10.49 -7.28
N GLU A 76 4.12 11.62 -6.58
CA GLU A 76 4.90 12.73 -7.09
C GLU A 76 6.37 12.33 -7.33
N GLY A 77 6.90 12.70 -8.50
CA GLY A 77 8.29 12.42 -8.86
C GLY A 77 8.59 10.95 -9.18
N ARG A 78 7.57 10.08 -9.30
CA ARG A 78 7.81 8.70 -9.71
C ARG A 78 8.48 8.63 -11.08
N PRO A 79 9.47 7.72 -11.29
CA PRO A 79 10.08 7.53 -12.60
C PRO A 79 9.06 6.88 -13.56
N LEU A 80 8.97 7.40 -14.78
CA LEU A 80 8.11 6.87 -15.82
C LEU A 80 8.92 6.01 -16.81
N GLY A 81 8.28 4.97 -17.35
CA GLY A 81 8.90 4.08 -18.33
C GLY A 81 10.06 3.24 -17.78
N VAL A 82 10.14 3.05 -16.47
CA VAL A 82 11.19 2.25 -15.81
C VAL A 82 10.62 0.90 -15.38
N SER A 83 11.37 -0.17 -15.65
CA SER A 83 11.02 -1.52 -15.20
C SER A 83 11.07 -1.65 -13.69
N GLY A 84 10.27 -2.57 -13.14
CA GLY A 84 10.22 -2.83 -11.71
C GLY A 84 9.21 -1.98 -10.94
N ASN A 85 8.51 -1.05 -11.59
CA ASN A 85 7.55 -0.16 -10.94
C ASN A 85 6.11 -0.57 -11.26
N CYS A 86 5.25 -0.56 -10.25
CA CYS A 86 3.82 -0.73 -10.39
C CYS A 86 3.10 0.06 -9.29
N VAL A 87 1.88 0.52 -9.58
CA VAL A 87 1.07 1.21 -8.56
C VAL A 87 0.01 0.27 -8.01
N ALA A 88 -0.13 0.28 -6.69
CA ALA A 88 -1.18 -0.40 -5.94
C ALA A 88 -2.11 0.60 -5.29
N CYS A 89 -3.28 0.12 -4.87
CA CYS A 89 -4.20 0.85 -4.01
C CYS A 89 -4.41 0.08 -2.71
N THR A 90 -4.00 0.66 -1.60
CA THR A 90 -4.29 0.16 -0.25
C THR A 90 -5.48 0.89 0.35
N MET A 91 -6.19 0.25 1.28
CA MET A 91 -7.19 0.91 2.11
C MET A 91 -6.59 1.24 3.46
N GLU A 92 -6.56 2.51 3.81
CA GLU A 92 -6.24 2.99 5.14
C GLU A 92 -7.54 3.49 5.81
N GLY A 93 -8.13 2.62 6.63
CA GLY A 93 -9.48 2.82 7.12
C GLY A 93 -10.50 2.79 5.97
N SER A 94 -11.24 3.86 5.78
CA SER A 94 -12.18 4.04 4.65
C SER A 94 -11.55 4.71 3.43
N ARG A 95 -10.30 5.18 3.52
CA ARG A 95 -9.64 5.98 2.49
C ARG A 95 -8.76 5.12 1.58
N PRO A 96 -9.02 5.09 0.26
CA PRO A 96 -8.10 4.49 -0.70
C PRO A 96 -6.87 5.38 -0.87
N ILE A 97 -5.69 4.78 -0.86
CA ILE A 97 -4.40 5.46 -1.04
C ILE A 97 -3.59 4.72 -2.09
N LEU A 98 -3.16 5.43 -3.11
CA LEU A 98 -2.28 4.89 -4.13
C LEU A 98 -0.83 4.98 -3.68
N SER A 99 -0.08 3.90 -3.89
CA SER A 99 1.34 3.83 -3.54
C SER A 99 2.14 3.17 -4.65
N GLU A 100 3.32 3.71 -4.92
CA GLU A 100 4.26 3.11 -5.84
C GLU A 100 5.01 1.97 -5.17
N ILE A 101 5.05 0.83 -5.85
CA ILE A 101 5.86 -0.33 -5.50
C ILE A 101 7.02 -0.38 -6.47
N GLN A 102 8.23 -0.42 -5.92
CA GLN A 102 9.47 -0.59 -6.66
C GLN A 102 10.06 -1.96 -6.35
N ALA A 103 10.30 -2.77 -7.36
CA ALA A 103 11.00 -4.04 -7.24
C ALA A 103 12.28 -4.02 -8.06
N LEU A 104 13.32 -4.62 -7.51
CA LEU A 104 14.58 -4.85 -8.20
C LEU A 104 14.95 -6.32 -8.09
N ALA A 105 15.02 -7.00 -9.23
CA ALA A 105 15.52 -8.36 -9.37
C ALA A 105 16.85 -8.33 -10.11
N THR A 106 17.92 -8.79 -9.49
CA THR A 106 19.26 -8.77 -10.06
C THR A 106 20.01 -10.06 -9.78
N LYS A 107 20.97 -10.41 -10.62
CA LYS A 107 21.78 -11.62 -10.38
C LYS A 107 22.48 -11.56 -9.03
N THR A 108 22.35 -12.64 -8.27
CA THR A 108 23.07 -12.73 -7.01
C THR A 108 24.56 -13.00 -7.23
N ASN A 109 25.39 -12.33 -6.43
CA ASN A 109 26.82 -12.61 -6.34
C ASN A 109 27.16 -13.40 -5.04
N PHE A 110 26.14 -13.87 -4.33
CA PHE A 110 26.27 -14.58 -3.07
C PHE A 110 25.90 -16.06 -3.23
N PRO A 111 26.36 -16.94 -2.32
CA PRO A 111 25.99 -18.35 -2.32
C PRO A 111 24.49 -18.60 -2.19
N ALA A 112 23.76 -17.67 -1.54
CA ALA A 112 22.31 -17.69 -1.43
C ALA A 112 21.72 -16.33 -1.84
N PRO A 113 20.62 -16.31 -2.62
CA PRO A 113 19.96 -15.08 -3.02
C PRO A 113 19.46 -14.27 -1.83
N ARG A 114 19.62 -12.96 -1.91
CA ARG A 114 19.12 -12.03 -0.89
C ARG A 114 17.67 -11.65 -1.16
N ARG A 115 16.94 -11.52 -0.10
CA ARG A 115 15.54 -11.04 -0.13
C ARG A 115 15.44 -9.91 0.88
N ALA A 116 14.94 -8.75 0.45
CA ALA A 116 14.72 -7.63 1.35
C ALA A 116 13.49 -6.83 0.90
N CYS A 117 12.73 -6.32 1.86
CA CYS A 117 11.62 -5.46 1.59
C CYS A 117 11.51 -4.35 2.63
N SER A 118 11.06 -3.19 2.16
CA SER A 118 10.71 -2.03 2.98
C SER A 118 9.26 -1.67 2.66
N GLY A 119 8.42 -1.56 3.70
CA GLY A 119 7.01 -1.23 3.56
C GLY A 119 6.11 -2.39 3.10
N TYR A 120 6.62 -3.60 2.96
CA TYR A 120 5.85 -4.81 2.63
C TYR A 120 6.29 -5.99 3.50
N ASP A 121 5.41 -6.99 3.70
CA ASP A 121 5.72 -8.15 4.52
C ASP A 121 6.71 -9.09 3.83
N TYR A 122 7.79 -9.43 4.52
CA TYR A 122 8.86 -10.28 4.00
C TYR A 122 8.38 -11.71 3.68
N ASN A 123 7.54 -12.29 4.53
CA ASN A 123 7.03 -13.64 4.31
C ASN A 123 6.05 -13.66 3.14
N ARG A 124 5.22 -12.62 3.01
CA ARG A 124 4.32 -12.47 1.87
C ARG A 124 5.08 -12.33 0.56
N MET A 125 6.15 -11.54 0.51
CA MET A 125 7.02 -11.42 -0.67
C MET A 125 7.56 -12.79 -1.10
N ASN A 126 8.11 -13.58 -0.16
CA ASN A 126 8.64 -14.92 -0.46
C ASN A 126 7.56 -15.88 -0.97
N LEU A 127 6.36 -15.79 -0.42
CA LEU A 127 5.21 -16.56 -0.88
C LEU A 127 4.85 -16.19 -2.33
N LEU A 128 4.79 -14.91 -2.67
CA LEU A 128 4.51 -14.45 -4.03
C LEU A 128 5.60 -14.87 -5.01
N ILE A 129 6.88 -14.84 -4.61
CA ILE A 129 7.99 -15.37 -5.43
C ILE A 129 7.76 -16.86 -5.73
N ALA A 130 7.43 -17.67 -4.71
CA ALA A 130 7.16 -19.10 -4.92
C ALA A 130 5.96 -19.34 -5.86
N VAL A 131 4.91 -18.51 -5.78
CA VAL A 131 3.77 -18.55 -6.71
C VAL A 131 4.21 -18.20 -8.12
N LEU A 132 4.97 -17.13 -8.31
CA LEU A 132 5.47 -16.70 -9.62
C LEU A 132 6.35 -17.78 -10.27
N GLU A 133 7.21 -18.44 -9.48
CA GLU A 133 8.04 -19.53 -9.98
C GLU A 133 7.21 -20.74 -10.37
N LYS A 134 6.34 -21.20 -9.47
CA LYS A 134 5.62 -22.48 -9.64
C LYS A 134 4.45 -22.40 -10.60
N ARG A 135 3.74 -21.25 -10.65
CA ARG A 135 2.49 -21.10 -11.39
C ARG A 135 2.61 -20.25 -12.62
N ALA A 136 3.48 -19.25 -12.60
CA ALA A 136 3.66 -18.34 -13.73
C ALA A 136 4.94 -18.61 -14.53
N GLY A 137 5.84 -19.49 -14.05
CA GLY A 137 7.05 -19.89 -14.75
C GLY A 137 8.18 -18.86 -14.74
N TYR A 138 8.10 -17.85 -13.86
CA TYR A 138 9.17 -16.85 -13.69
C TYR A 138 10.14 -17.30 -12.61
N PHE A 139 11.40 -17.49 -12.97
CA PHE A 139 12.43 -18.02 -12.09
C PHE A 139 13.20 -16.93 -11.35
N PHE A 140 13.18 -16.95 -10.02
CA PHE A 140 13.89 -16.03 -9.12
C PHE A 140 14.98 -16.71 -8.27
N GLY A 141 15.18 -18.01 -8.44
CA GLY A 141 16.04 -18.82 -7.56
C GLY A 141 17.51 -18.42 -7.52
N ASN A 142 18.02 -17.69 -8.52
CA ASN A 142 19.39 -17.17 -8.58
C ASN A 142 19.44 -15.63 -8.60
N LEU A 143 18.37 -14.97 -8.19
CA LEU A 143 18.26 -13.51 -8.18
C LEU A 143 18.10 -12.97 -6.77
N ASP A 144 18.81 -11.90 -6.48
CA ASP A 144 18.47 -11.04 -5.34
C ASP A 144 17.19 -10.26 -5.68
N VAL A 145 16.25 -10.17 -4.74
CA VAL A 145 15.00 -9.44 -4.92
C VAL A 145 14.83 -8.43 -3.80
N TYR A 146 14.63 -7.19 -4.19
CA TYR A 146 14.41 -6.07 -3.30
C TYR A 146 13.06 -5.45 -3.62
N ILE A 147 12.25 -5.14 -2.59
CA ILE A 147 10.98 -4.42 -2.72
C ILE A 147 11.05 -3.19 -1.82
N ASN A 148 10.67 -2.05 -2.38
CA ASN A 148 10.53 -0.81 -1.66
C ASN A 148 9.16 -0.18 -1.94
N ILE A 149 8.44 0.16 -0.89
CA ILE A 149 7.21 0.95 -1.01
C ILE A 149 7.59 2.41 -0.83
N VAL A 150 7.35 3.20 -1.86
CA VAL A 150 7.70 4.61 -1.87
C VAL A 150 6.83 5.39 -0.89
N GLY A 151 7.41 6.39 -0.22
CA GLY A 151 6.72 7.23 0.76
C GLY A 151 6.60 6.60 2.16
N GLY A 152 7.17 5.39 2.39
CA GLY A 152 7.25 4.77 3.72
C GLY A 152 5.93 4.25 4.28
N ILE A 153 4.88 4.17 3.47
CA ILE A 153 3.63 3.51 3.85
C ILE A 153 3.88 2.00 3.91
N ALA A 154 3.36 1.35 4.95
CA ALA A 154 3.39 -0.10 5.05
C ALA A 154 2.13 -0.68 4.37
N LEU A 155 2.32 -1.40 3.27
CA LEU A 155 1.24 -2.12 2.59
C LEU A 155 0.94 -3.43 3.31
N ARG A 156 -0.14 -3.44 4.09
CA ARG A 156 -0.62 -4.63 4.81
C ARG A 156 -1.82 -5.28 4.12
N ASP A 157 -2.35 -4.64 3.10
CA ASP A 157 -3.54 -5.03 2.36
C ASP A 157 -3.16 -6.01 1.25
N THR A 158 -3.71 -7.22 1.28
CA THR A 158 -3.47 -8.25 0.26
C THR A 158 -3.94 -7.84 -1.13
N ALA A 159 -4.79 -6.83 -1.25
CA ALA A 159 -5.17 -6.25 -2.54
C ALA A 159 -3.96 -5.71 -3.34
N CYS A 160 -2.83 -5.47 -2.69
CA CYS A 160 -1.59 -4.99 -3.31
C CYS A 160 -0.73 -6.12 -3.90
N ASP A 161 -1.03 -7.38 -3.64
CA ASP A 161 -0.22 -8.54 -4.08
C ASP A 161 0.02 -8.56 -5.59
N LEU A 162 -1.04 -8.31 -6.37
CA LEU A 162 -0.94 -8.33 -7.83
C LEU A 162 0.04 -7.27 -8.35
N ALA A 163 0.01 -6.08 -7.77
CA ALA A 163 0.95 -5.01 -8.12
C ALA A 163 2.39 -5.37 -7.71
N VAL A 164 2.59 -6.02 -6.56
CA VAL A 164 3.90 -6.55 -6.14
C VAL A 164 4.39 -7.62 -7.12
N CYS A 165 3.53 -8.54 -7.54
CA CYS A 165 3.88 -9.53 -8.56
C CYS A 165 4.28 -8.88 -9.88
N LEU A 166 3.50 -7.92 -10.37
CA LEU A 166 3.79 -7.22 -11.62
C LEU A 166 5.09 -6.43 -11.54
N SER A 167 5.39 -5.75 -10.42
CA SER A 167 6.66 -5.04 -10.25
C SER A 167 7.86 -6.00 -10.26
N MET A 168 7.76 -7.15 -9.58
CA MET A 168 8.82 -8.17 -9.60
C MET A 168 9.06 -8.75 -11.00
N VAL A 169 7.99 -9.10 -11.73
CA VAL A 169 8.08 -9.64 -13.09
C VAL A 169 8.58 -8.58 -14.06
N SER A 170 8.12 -7.34 -13.92
CA SER A 170 8.60 -6.20 -14.72
C SER A 170 10.11 -6.02 -14.57
N SER A 171 10.63 -6.08 -13.35
CA SER A 171 12.07 -6.00 -13.09
C SER A 171 12.82 -7.22 -13.63
N LEU A 172 12.26 -8.42 -13.51
CA LEU A 172 12.86 -9.66 -14.02
C LEU A 172 13.04 -9.64 -15.54
N LEU A 173 12.02 -9.13 -16.26
CA LEU A 173 12.00 -9.08 -17.71
C LEU A 173 12.62 -7.80 -18.29
N ASP A 174 12.97 -6.85 -17.44
CA ASP A 174 13.37 -5.49 -17.80
C ASP A 174 12.37 -4.80 -18.76
N GLN A 175 11.07 -4.98 -18.45
CA GLN A 175 9.96 -4.42 -19.23
C GLN A 175 9.09 -3.57 -18.31
N PRO A 176 8.94 -2.25 -18.57
CA PRO A 176 8.11 -1.39 -17.74
C PRO A 176 6.64 -1.77 -17.81
N VAL A 177 5.97 -1.70 -16.65
CA VAL A 177 4.51 -1.65 -16.58
C VAL A 177 4.07 -0.27 -17.09
N SER A 178 2.94 -0.19 -17.76
CA SER A 178 2.39 1.11 -18.20
C SER A 178 2.21 2.07 -17.02
N ASP A 179 2.68 3.30 -17.18
CA ASP A 179 2.58 4.34 -16.15
C ASP A 179 1.13 4.73 -15.81
N LYS A 180 0.20 4.37 -16.69
CA LYS A 180 -1.24 4.60 -16.54
C LYS A 180 -2.00 3.36 -16.08
N LEU A 181 -1.30 2.32 -15.61
CA LEU A 181 -1.90 1.08 -15.16
C LEU A 181 -1.79 0.94 -13.65
N ILE A 182 -2.89 0.54 -13.02
CA ILE A 182 -2.94 0.09 -11.62
C ILE A 182 -3.29 -1.40 -11.56
N ALA A 183 -2.76 -2.10 -10.58
CA ALA A 183 -3.08 -3.51 -10.36
C ALA A 183 -3.65 -3.73 -8.96
N ILE A 184 -4.79 -4.40 -8.88
CA ILE A 184 -5.54 -4.62 -7.65
C ILE A 184 -6.00 -6.08 -7.61
N GLY A 185 -5.57 -6.83 -6.59
CA GLY A 185 -5.99 -8.22 -6.39
C GLY A 185 -5.12 -8.96 -5.40
N GLU A 186 -5.73 -9.85 -4.63
CA GLU A 186 -5.03 -10.79 -3.78
C GLU A 186 -4.57 -11.99 -4.61
N VAL A 187 -3.33 -12.43 -4.42
CA VAL A 187 -2.77 -13.60 -5.13
C VAL A 187 -2.76 -14.81 -4.22
N GLY A 188 -3.49 -15.86 -4.61
CA GLY A 188 -3.53 -17.12 -3.90
C GLY A 188 -2.39 -18.06 -4.29
N LEU A 189 -2.17 -19.12 -3.49
CA LEU A 189 -1.12 -20.13 -3.71
C LEU A 189 -1.32 -20.95 -4.99
N GLY A 190 -2.55 -21.02 -5.50
CA GLY A 190 -2.86 -21.64 -6.78
C GLY A 190 -2.46 -20.78 -7.98
N GLY A 191 -2.08 -19.52 -7.77
CA GLY A 191 -1.84 -18.54 -8.82
C GLY A 191 -3.11 -17.78 -9.23
N GLU A 192 -4.24 -18.03 -8.54
CA GLU A 192 -5.47 -17.31 -8.78
C GLU A 192 -5.40 -15.88 -8.25
N VAL A 193 -6.08 -14.95 -8.93
CA VAL A 193 -6.28 -13.58 -8.46
C VAL A 193 -7.68 -13.47 -7.88
N ARG A 194 -7.75 -13.17 -6.60
CA ARG A 194 -8.99 -13.13 -5.80
C ARG A 194 -9.54 -11.72 -5.69
N SER A 195 -10.87 -11.65 -5.57
CA SER A 195 -11.59 -10.41 -5.30
C SER A 195 -11.17 -9.79 -3.96
N VAL A 196 -11.17 -8.49 -3.91
CA VAL A 196 -10.80 -7.70 -2.74
C VAL A 196 -11.93 -6.77 -2.32
N PRO A 197 -12.02 -6.38 -1.06
CA PRO A 197 -13.02 -5.43 -0.60
C PRO A 197 -12.79 -4.04 -1.18
N ASN A 198 -13.88 -3.27 -1.29
CA ASN A 198 -13.86 -1.86 -1.69
C ASN A 198 -13.23 -1.60 -3.08
N LEU A 199 -13.35 -2.54 -4.02
CA LEU A 199 -12.74 -2.43 -5.34
C LEU A 199 -13.20 -1.17 -6.08
N GLU A 200 -14.50 -0.84 -6.02
CA GLU A 200 -15.01 0.38 -6.66
C GLU A 200 -14.38 1.66 -6.13
N GLN A 201 -14.20 1.77 -4.80
CA GLN A 201 -13.55 2.94 -4.21
C GLN A 201 -12.09 3.06 -4.66
N ARG A 202 -11.39 1.94 -4.78
CA ARG A 202 -10.00 1.90 -5.26
C ARG A 202 -9.91 2.33 -6.73
N LEU A 203 -10.82 1.89 -7.57
CA LEU A 203 -10.87 2.26 -8.98
C LEU A 203 -11.21 3.74 -9.17
N ARG A 204 -12.19 4.26 -8.41
CA ARG A 204 -12.53 5.70 -8.45
C ARG A 204 -11.36 6.57 -8.04
N GLU A 205 -10.60 6.17 -7.02
CA GLU A 205 -9.39 6.90 -6.63
C GLU A 205 -8.32 6.83 -7.72
N ALA A 206 -8.11 5.67 -8.33
CA ALA A 206 -7.17 5.50 -9.43
C ALA A 206 -7.55 6.38 -10.64
N GLU A 207 -8.81 6.36 -11.05
CA GLU A 207 -9.31 7.22 -12.12
C GLU A 207 -9.13 8.71 -11.80
N ARG A 208 -9.47 9.13 -10.56
CA ARG A 208 -9.31 10.52 -10.10
C ARG A 208 -7.86 11.01 -10.20
N ILE A 209 -6.89 10.12 -9.97
CA ILE A 209 -5.46 10.42 -10.08
C ILE A 209 -4.97 10.38 -11.54
N GLY A 210 -5.78 9.83 -12.46
CA GLY A 210 -5.49 9.81 -13.89
C GLY A 210 -4.90 8.49 -14.40
N PHE A 211 -5.19 7.37 -13.73
CA PHE A 211 -4.94 6.04 -14.26
C PHE A 211 -6.01 5.70 -15.31
N GLU A 212 -5.59 5.08 -16.40
CA GLU A 212 -6.43 4.79 -17.57
C GLU A 212 -6.71 3.28 -17.72
N ARG A 213 -6.03 2.44 -16.94
CA ARG A 213 -6.14 0.99 -17.01
C ARG A 213 -6.06 0.38 -15.62
N ALA A 214 -6.89 -0.63 -15.36
CA ALA A 214 -6.81 -1.42 -14.15
C ALA A 214 -6.75 -2.91 -14.47
N VAL A 215 -5.84 -3.63 -13.83
CA VAL A 215 -5.86 -5.08 -13.78
C VAL A 215 -6.54 -5.50 -12.48
N VAL A 216 -7.67 -6.18 -12.62
CA VAL A 216 -8.53 -6.57 -11.50
C VAL A 216 -8.90 -8.05 -11.59
N PRO A 217 -9.36 -8.68 -10.49
CA PRO A 217 -9.80 -10.07 -10.51
C PRO A 217 -10.96 -10.27 -11.50
N LYS A 218 -10.88 -11.31 -12.33
CA LYS A 218 -11.90 -11.62 -13.35
C LYS A 218 -13.32 -11.71 -12.76
N HIS A 219 -13.45 -12.32 -11.59
CA HIS A 219 -14.77 -12.47 -10.94
C HIS A 219 -15.38 -11.13 -10.50
N SER A 220 -14.56 -10.13 -10.26
CA SER A 220 -15.03 -8.80 -9.87
C SER A 220 -15.64 -8.03 -11.05
N LEU A 221 -15.25 -8.34 -12.29
CA LEU A 221 -15.75 -7.67 -13.48
C LEU A 221 -17.28 -7.81 -13.66
N ALA A 222 -17.88 -8.90 -13.19
CA ALA A 222 -19.32 -9.12 -13.26
C ALA A 222 -20.12 -8.12 -12.40
N HIS A 223 -19.49 -7.47 -11.44
CA HIS A 223 -20.10 -6.52 -10.51
C HIS A 223 -19.67 -5.07 -10.79
N LEU A 224 -18.81 -4.85 -11.77
CA LEU A 224 -18.37 -3.52 -12.18
C LEU A 224 -19.13 -3.07 -13.43
N ASN A 225 -19.59 -1.84 -13.43
CA ASN A 225 -20.14 -1.22 -14.63
C ASN A 225 -19.06 -0.32 -15.25
N PRO A 226 -18.52 -0.64 -16.45
CA PRO A 226 -17.49 0.18 -17.09
C PRO A 226 -17.89 1.64 -17.31
N ALA A 227 -19.19 1.93 -17.43
CA ALA A 227 -19.70 3.29 -17.58
C ALA A 227 -19.46 4.19 -16.35
N ASP A 228 -19.17 3.58 -15.18
CA ASP A 228 -18.87 4.32 -13.94
C ASP A 228 -17.42 4.79 -13.90
N TYR A 229 -16.58 4.39 -14.87
CA TYR A 229 -15.14 4.69 -14.98
C TYR A 229 -14.81 5.16 -16.41
N PRO A 230 -15.33 6.32 -16.85
CA PRO A 230 -15.18 6.77 -18.24
C PRO A 230 -13.75 7.10 -18.65
N GLY A 231 -12.85 7.30 -17.68
CA GLY A 231 -11.42 7.58 -17.90
C GLY A 231 -10.52 6.33 -17.87
N MET A 232 -11.09 5.13 -17.60
CA MET A 232 -10.30 3.92 -17.35
C MET A 232 -10.69 2.76 -18.27
#